data_cc34a9fba7d0295e24b5366825bc2a32
#
_entry.id   cc34a9fba7d0295e24b5366825bc2a32
#
_cell.length_a   1.000
_cell.length_b   1.000
_cell.length_c   1.000
_cell.angle_alpha   90.00
_cell.angle_beta   90.00
_cell.angle_gamma   90.00
#
_symmetry.space_group_name_H-M   'P 1'
#
loop_
_entity.id
_entity.type
_entity.pdbx_description
1 polymer ?
#
loop_
_entity_poly.entity_id
_entity_poly.type
_entity_poly.pdbx_seq_one_letter_code
_entity_poly.pdbx_strand_id
1 'polypeptide(L)'
;GFQIVDGYKSAGDFPEVQFGTDWKDVEITCKCNAAGATRLVFSYGTFAGDIYIDDFAFIQPDVSYEIISLTPEEKKQVLTAEMGRWIAGMMEVTATKVSAWDVVNEAISGSDYDRDGYYDLQSAQWGDANCFYWQDYLGSEDYVRIAIAHARKYYEQFGGTKPLKLFINDYNLESDWDDNKKLKSLIHWIGIWESDGVTKVDGIGTQMHISYYENPTTQAKKKEHVVKMLQLMADTGKLVKISELDMGYVNNAGETLKTAQLTDRQHKSMADYYQFIVSKYLEI
;
A
#
# COMPACT_ATOMS: atom_id res chain seq x y z
N GLY A 1 -15.38 26.85 -8.36
CA GLY A 1 -14.68 27.62 -7.33
C GLY A 1 -13.33 27.01 -7.01
N PHE A 2 -12.50 27.75 -6.33
CA PHE A 2 -11.19 27.33 -5.85
C PHE A 2 -11.21 27.29 -4.34
N GLN A 3 -10.49 26.38 -3.72
CA GLN A 3 -10.43 26.27 -2.28
C GLN A 3 -9.07 25.74 -1.84
N ILE A 4 -8.49 26.33 -0.80
CA ILE A 4 -7.39 25.72 -0.06
C ILE A 4 -7.99 24.91 1.07
N VAL A 5 -7.54 23.66 1.22
CA VAL A 5 -8.02 22.77 2.26
C VAL A 5 -6.85 22.19 3.06
N ASP A 6 -7.05 22.10 4.37
CA ASP A 6 -6.22 21.35 5.31
C ASP A 6 -6.97 20.06 5.66
N GLY A 7 -6.52 18.95 5.12
CA GLY A 7 -7.28 17.71 5.16
C GLY A 7 -8.65 17.86 4.47
N TYR A 8 -9.72 17.82 5.25
CA TYR A 8 -11.10 17.99 4.77
C TYR A 8 -11.73 19.34 5.20
N LYS A 9 -10.95 20.23 5.82
CA LYS A 9 -11.43 21.53 6.30
C LYS A 9 -10.98 22.62 5.35
N SER A 10 -11.86 23.60 5.11
CA SER A 10 -11.46 24.81 4.40
C SER A 10 -10.41 25.57 5.18
N ALA A 11 -9.28 25.85 4.53
CA ALA A 11 -8.21 26.66 5.09
C ALA A 11 -8.14 28.06 4.46
N GLY A 12 -8.98 28.31 3.49
CA GLY A 12 -9.17 29.60 2.80
C GLY A 12 -10.19 29.44 1.70
N ASP A 13 -11.06 30.41 1.54
CA ASP A 13 -12.09 30.42 0.52
C ASP A 13 -11.71 31.40 -0.59
N PHE A 14 -11.85 30.95 -1.82
CA PHE A 14 -11.66 31.76 -3.02
C PHE A 14 -13.02 32.13 -3.62
N PRO A 15 -13.14 33.31 -4.22
CA PRO A 15 -14.34 33.67 -4.92
C PRO A 15 -14.62 32.76 -6.10
N GLU A 16 -15.88 32.65 -6.47
CA GLU A 16 -16.27 31.95 -7.69
C GLU A 16 -15.73 32.68 -8.92
N VAL A 17 -15.22 31.92 -9.86
CA VAL A 17 -14.77 32.42 -11.16
C VAL A 17 -15.71 31.91 -12.24
N GLN A 18 -16.25 32.83 -13.04
CA GLN A 18 -17.06 32.47 -14.19
C GLN A 18 -16.15 32.21 -15.39
N PHE A 19 -16.34 31.04 -16.03
CA PHE A 19 -15.64 30.64 -17.25
C PHE A 19 -16.54 30.83 -18.48
N GLY A 20 -15.91 31.10 -19.60
CA GLY A 20 -16.52 31.15 -20.93
C GLY A 20 -15.79 30.23 -21.90
N THR A 21 -16.00 30.42 -23.19
CA THR A 21 -15.32 29.70 -24.27
C THR A 21 -13.95 30.28 -24.60
N ASP A 22 -13.67 31.47 -24.13
CA ASP A 22 -12.42 32.17 -24.40
C ASP A 22 -11.45 32.07 -23.23
N TRP A 23 -10.17 32.11 -23.53
CA TRP A 23 -9.11 32.18 -22.50
C TRP A 23 -9.28 33.45 -21.67
N LYS A 24 -9.12 33.32 -20.39
CA LYS A 24 -9.25 34.40 -19.43
C LYS A 24 -8.18 34.30 -18.38
N ASP A 25 -7.42 35.37 -18.20
CA ASP A 25 -6.51 35.52 -17.06
C ASP A 25 -7.32 35.68 -15.77
N VAL A 26 -6.95 34.92 -14.77
CA VAL A 26 -7.61 34.93 -13.46
C VAL A 26 -6.56 35.06 -12.38
N GLU A 27 -6.61 36.16 -11.64
CA GLU A 27 -5.81 36.38 -10.44
C GLU A 27 -6.73 36.31 -9.21
N ILE A 28 -6.38 35.44 -8.26
CA ILE A 28 -7.13 35.26 -7.02
C ILE A 28 -6.17 35.37 -5.85
N THR A 29 -6.45 36.27 -4.94
CA THR A 29 -5.72 36.39 -3.68
C THR A 29 -6.58 35.92 -2.53
N CYS A 30 -6.05 35.03 -1.71
CA CYS A 30 -6.71 34.66 -0.46
C CYS A 30 -5.70 34.51 0.69
N LYS A 31 -6.21 34.57 1.91
CA LYS A 31 -5.42 34.28 3.12
C LYS A 31 -5.58 32.82 3.47
N CYS A 32 -4.47 32.08 3.45
CA CYS A 32 -4.42 30.73 3.98
C CYS A 32 -4.35 30.78 5.52
N ASN A 33 -5.28 30.10 6.18
CA ASN A 33 -5.36 30.05 7.64
C ASN A 33 -4.85 28.73 8.23
N ALA A 34 -4.26 27.88 7.39
CA ALA A 34 -3.67 26.61 7.80
C ALA A 34 -2.19 26.76 8.10
N ALA A 35 -1.72 26.10 9.14
CA ALA A 35 -0.30 26.06 9.51
C ALA A 35 0.40 24.79 8.98
N GLY A 36 -0.32 23.90 8.28
CA GLY A 36 0.17 22.61 7.81
C GLY A 36 0.12 22.45 6.29
N ALA A 37 0.32 21.24 5.83
CA ALA A 37 0.21 20.88 4.42
C ALA A 37 -1.21 21.09 3.91
N THR A 38 -1.34 21.89 2.87
CA THR A 38 -2.62 22.26 2.27
C THR A 38 -2.71 21.80 0.83
N ARG A 39 -3.94 21.63 0.36
CA ARG A 39 -4.22 21.28 -1.04
C ARG A 39 -5.02 22.41 -1.66
N LEU A 40 -4.71 22.71 -2.92
CA LEU A 40 -5.58 23.51 -3.76
C LEU A 40 -6.61 22.59 -4.42
N VAL A 41 -7.88 22.91 -4.24
CA VAL A 41 -8.99 22.14 -4.81
C VAL A 41 -9.75 23.01 -5.82
N PHE A 42 -9.93 22.45 -7.02
CA PHE A 42 -10.76 23.04 -8.06
C PHE A 42 -12.12 22.34 -8.03
N SER A 43 -13.18 23.11 -7.74
CA SER A 43 -14.54 22.60 -7.74
C SER A 43 -15.31 23.23 -8.90
N TYR A 44 -15.74 22.43 -9.84
CA TYR A 44 -16.49 22.85 -11.02
C TYR A 44 -17.96 22.38 -11.00
N GLY A 45 -18.44 21.90 -9.87
CA GLY A 45 -19.84 21.52 -9.66
C GLY A 45 -20.30 20.38 -10.55
N THR A 46 -21.45 20.56 -11.20
CA THR A 46 -22.06 19.59 -12.10
C THR A 46 -21.75 19.85 -13.57
N PHE A 47 -20.74 20.68 -13.89
CA PHE A 47 -20.36 20.95 -15.26
C PHE A 47 -19.92 19.68 -15.98
N ALA A 48 -20.55 19.41 -17.12
CA ALA A 48 -20.23 18.26 -17.97
C ALA A 48 -19.51 18.78 -19.24
N GLY A 49 -18.18 18.81 -19.18
CA GLY A 49 -17.33 19.27 -20.26
C GLY A 49 -15.88 19.36 -19.84
N ASP A 50 -15.02 19.75 -20.77
CA ASP A 50 -13.59 19.93 -20.52
C ASP A 50 -13.31 21.32 -19.99
N ILE A 51 -12.42 21.42 -18.99
CA ILE A 51 -11.91 22.69 -18.49
C ILE A 51 -10.40 22.67 -18.72
N TYR A 52 -9.92 23.68 -19.39
CA TYR A 52 -8.50 23.87 -19.70
C TYR A 52 -7.94 24.92 -18.76
N ILE A 53 -6.80 24.62 -18.14
CA ILE A 53 -6.04 25.51 -17.26
C ILE A 53 -4.62 25.53 -17.81
N ASP A 54 -4.09 26.71 -18.06
CA ASP A 54 -2.73 26.92 -18.54
C ASP A 54 -2.04 28.00 -17.71
N ASP A 55 -0.72 28.06 -17.76
CA ASP A 55 0.11 29.05 -17.06
C ASP A 55 -0.19 29.19 -15.55
N PHE A 56 -0.57 28.09 -14.91
CA PHE A 56 -0.92 28.12 -13.49
C PHE A 56 0.31 28.43 -12.61
N ALA A 57 0.22 29.51 -11.82
CA ALA A 57 1.23 29.87 -10.83
C ALA A 57 0.59 30.06 -9.46
N PHE A 58 1.21 29.51 -8.43
CA PHE A 58 0.88 29.78 -7.04
C PHE A 58 1.97 30.67 -6.45
N ILE A 59 1.64 31.92 -6.23
CA ILE A 59 2.59 32.94 -5.78
C ILE A 59 2.28 33.33 -4.35
N GLN A 60 3.25 33.17 -3.46
CA GLN A 60 3.21 33.75 -2.13
C GLN A 60 4.10 35.00 -2.14
N PRO A 61 3.50 36.20 -2.12
CA PRO A 61 4.30 37.42 -2.12
C PRO A 61 5.10 37.56 -0.82
N ASP A 62 6.32 38.05 -0.95
CA ASP A 62 7.21 38.45 0.15
C ASP A 62 7.60 37.36 1.16
N VAL A 63 7.55 36.09 0.79
CA VAL A 63 8.11 35.02 1.63
C VAL A 63 9.36 34.45 0.96
N SER A 64 10.50 34.71 1.57
CA SER A 64 11.74 33.99 1.28
C SER A 64 11.69 32.67 2.07
N TYR A 65 11.76 31.53 1.37
CA TYR A 65 11.95 30.25 2.02
C TYR A 65 13.42 29.91 2.12
N GLU A 66 13.88 29.68 3.33
CA GLU A 66 15.13 28.97 3.53
C GLU A 66 14.80 27.47 3.57
N ILE A 67 15.32 26.74 2.60
CA ILE A 67 15.21 25.27 2.59
C ILE A 67 16.31 24.75 3.53
N ILE A 68 15.93 24.40 4.75
CA ILE A 68 16.81 23.73 5.69
C ILE A 68 16.76 22.23 5.41
N SER A 69 17.85 21.72 4.82
CA SER A 69 18.00 20.28 4.62
C SER A 69 18.29 19.60 5.96
N LEU A 70 17.40 18.71 6.38
CA LEU A 70 17.61 17.88 7.56
C LEU A 70 18.75 16.86 7.31
N THR A 71 19.54 16.61 8.33
CA THR A 71 20.49 15.48 8.35
C THR A 71 19.76 14.14 8.30
N PRO A 72 20.42 13.02 7.93
CA PRO A 72 19.82 11.71 7.97
C PRO A 72 19.23 11.36 9.34
N GLU A 73 19.89 11.71 10.43
CA GLU A 73 19.47 11.48 11.80
C GLU A 73 18.20 12.29 12.15
N GLU A 74 18.16 13.55 11.76
CA GLU A 74 16.96 14.41 11.95
C GLU A 74 15.79 13.89 11.11
N LYS A 75 16.01 13.46 9.86
CA LYS A 75 15.00 12.84 9.03
C LYS A 75 14.45 11.57 9.69
N LYS A 76 15.32 10.69 10.20
CA LYS A 76 14.92 9.48 10.92
C LYS A 76 14.07 9.81 12.14
N GLN A 77 14.45 10.81 12.93
CA GLN A 77 13.67 11.25 14.10
C GLN A 77 12.29 11.77 13.72
N VAL A 78 12.21 12.67 12.75
CA VAL A 78 10.93 13.24 12.28
C VAL A 78 10.02 12.15 11.72
N LEU A 79 10.54 11.28 10.86
CA LEU A 79 9.75 10.22 10.24
C LEU A 79 9.32 9.14 11.23
N THR A 80 10.15 8.81 12.23
CA THR A 80 9.74 7.92 13.33
C THR A 80 8.58 8.52 14.10
N ALA A 81 8.64 9.82 14.42
CA ALA A 81 7.55 10.52 15.12
C ALA A 81 6.27 10.57 14.29
N GLU A 82 6.37 10.85 12.98
CA GLU A 82 5.21 10.90 12.08
C GLU A 82 4.57 9.53 11.88
N MET A 83 5.35 8.46 11.72
CA MET A 83 4.83 7.09 11.72
C MET A 83 4.07 6.79 13.02
N GLY A 84 4.66 7.16 14.16
CA GLY A 84 4.00 6.99 15.45
C GLY A 84 2.70 7.79 15.57
N ARG A 85 2.68 9.03 15.09
CA ARG A 85 1.48 9.88 15.08
C ARG A 85 0.37 9.28 14.20
N TRP A 86 0.73 8.78 13.01
CA TRP A 86 -0.22 8.14 12.10
C TRP A 86 -0.83 6.88 12.73
N ILE A 87 0.02 5.97 13.24
CA ILE A 87 -0.43 4.72 13.87
C ILE A 87 -1.27 5.02 15.12
N ALA A 88 -0.90 6.02 15.92
CA ALA A 88 -1.69 6.44 17.07
C ALA A 88 -3.10 6.88 16.68
N GLY A 89 -3.23 7.72 15.64
CA GLY A 89 -4.54 8.15 15.13
C GLY A 89 -5.39 7.00 14.61
N MET A 90 -4.78 6.03 13.93
CA MET A 90 -5.48 4.81 13.49
C MET A 90 -5.96 3.99 14.69
N MET A 91 -5.13 3.77 15.70
CA MET A 91 -5.48 2.98 16.89
C MET A 91 -6.52 3.69 17.77
N GLU A 92 -6.49 5.03 17.86
CA GLU A 92 -7.49 5.81 18.61
C GLU A 92 -8.93 5.50 18.17
N VAL A 93 -9.15 5.34 16.87
CA VAL A 93 -10.49 5.09 16.32
C VAL A 93 -10.84 3.60 16.18
N THR A 94 -9.86 2.71 16.23
CA THR A 94 -10.05 1.31 15.85
C THR A 94 -9.69 0.29 16.92
N ALA A 95 -8.84 0.60 17.92
CA ALA A 95 -8.28 -0.39 18.85
C ALA A 95 -9.34 -1.24 19.58
N THR A 96 -10.49 -0.67 19.91
CA THR A 96 -11.59 -1.41 20.56
C THR A 96 -12.40 -2.31 19.61
N LYS A 97 -12.19 -2.19 18.30
CA LYS A 97 -13.00 -2.87 17.26
C LYS A 97 -12.18 -3.83 16.41
N VAL A 98 -10.96 -3.43 16.05
CA VAL A 98 -10.07 -4.14 15.11
C VAL A 98 -8.85 -4.62 15.88
N SER A 99 -8.54 -5.90 15.78
CA SER A 99 -7.40 -6.54 16.45
C SER A 99 -6.46 -7.31 15.49
N ALA A 100 -6.61 -7.10 14.19
CA ALA A 100 -5.73 -7.65 13.18
C ALA A 100 -5.41 -6.58 12.12
N TRP A 101 -4.13 -6.38 11.81
CA TRP A 101 -3.66 -5.33 10.92
C TRP A 101 -2.58 -5.84 9.97
N ASP A 102 -2.60 -5.37 8.75
CA ASP A 102 -1.42 -5.36 7.89
C ASP A 102 -0.57 -4.17 8.30
N VAL A 103 0.37 -4.42 9.21
CA VAL A 103 1.20 -3.36 9.81
C VAL A 103 2.23 -2.83 8.83
N VAL A 104 2.64 -3.67 7.87
CA VAL A 104 3.45 -3.29 6.71
C VAL A 104 2.88 -3.98 5.47
N ASN A 105 2.80 -3.26 4.37
CA ASN A 105 2.30 -3.73 3.09
C ASN A 105 3.35 -3.53 2.00
N GLU A 106 3.54 -4.56 1.15
CA GLU A 106 4.37 -4.51 -0.06
C GLU A 106 5.83 -4.12 0.20
N ALA A 107 6.47 -4.79 1.16
CA ALA A 107 7.84 -4.51 1.52
C ALA A 107 8.86 -4.96 0.45
N ILE A 108 8.58 -6.06 -0.27
CA ILE A 108 9.54 -6.74 -1.13
C ILE A 108 9.51 -6.20 -2.55
N SER A 109 10.68 -5.82 -3.09
CA SER A 109 10.80 -5.21 -4.42
C SER A 109 10.49 -6.18 -5.58
N GLY A 110 10.75 -7.47 -5.41
CA GLY A 110 10.69 -8.46 -6.49
C GLY A 110 11.98 -8.58 -7.31
N SER A 111 13.09 -8.00 -6.85
CA SER A 111 14.42 -8.07 -7.46
C SER A 111 15.50 -8.29 -6.41
N ASP A 112 16.55 -8.99 -6.79
CA ASP A 112 17.70 -9.37 -5.96
C ASP A 112 18.91 -8.55 -6.49
N TYR A 113 19.04 -7.32 -6.00
CA TYR A 113 20.02 -6.35 -6.49
C TYR A 113 21.43 -6.60 -5.93
N ASP A 114 21.51 -7.04 -4.67
CA ASP A 114 22.75 -7.34 -3.98
C ASP A 114 23.26 -8.77 -4.25
N ARG A 115 22.41 -9.63 -4.86
CA ARG A 115 22.68 -11.01 -5.28
C ARG A 115 22.97 -11.96 -4.11
N ASP A 116 22.30 -11.76 -3.01
CA ASP A 116 22.38 -12.68 -1.86
C ASP A 116 21.44 -13.89 -1.97
N GLY A 117 20.60 -13.91 -3.01
CA GLY A 117 19.65 -14.99 -3.29
C GLY A 117 18.21 -14.67 -2.87
N TYR A 118 17.99 -13.57 -2.18
CA TYR A 118 16.68 -13.08 -1.79
C TYR A 118 16.33 -11.77 -2.50
N TYR A 119 15.08 -11.43 -2.60
CA TYR A 119 14.65 -10.13 -3.10
C TYR A 119 14.85 -9.05 -2.04
N ASP A 120 15.41 -7.94 -2.47
CA ASP A 120 15.56 -6.76 -1.63
C ASP A 120 14.24 -6.11 -1.27
N LEU A 121 14.27 -5.22 -0.29
CA LEU A 121 13.16 -4.34 0.01
C LEU A 121 12.99 -3.28 -1.09
N GLN A 122 11.79 -2.75 -1.23
CA GLN A 122 11.56 -1.61 -2.11
C GLN A 122 12.41 -0.41 -1.67
N SER A 123 12.96 0.35 -2.63
CA SER A 123 13.80 1.52 -2.37
C SER A 123 13.81 2.47 -3.57
N ALA A 124 13.91 3.76 -3.33
CA ALA A 124 14.13 4.76 -4.38
C ALA A 124 15.49 4.59 -5.08
N GLN A 125 16.43 3.87 -4.47
CA GLN A 125 17.75 3.62 -5.05
C GLN A 125 17.67 2.77 -6.34
N TRP A 126 16.73 1.84 -6.42
CA TRP A 126 16.56 0.95 -7.58
C TRP A 126 15.13 0.86 -8.10
N GLY A 127 14.19 1.56 -7.47
CA GLY A 127 12.82 1.75 -7.91
C GLY A 127 12.61 3.13 -8.52
N ASP A 128 11.39 3.67 -8.37
CA ASP A 128 11.07 5.03 -8.77
C ASP A 128 11.66 6.03 -7.76
N ALA A 129 12.61 6.83 -8.20
CA ALA A 129 13.26 7.85 -7.37
C ALA A 129 12.30 8.95 -6.87
N ASN A 130 11.09 9.04 -7.43
CA ASN A 130 10.04 9.97 -6.96
C ASN A 130 9.12 9.36 -5.89
N CYS A 131 9.27 8.05 -5.62
CA CYS A 131 8.51 7.39 -4.59
C CYS A 131 9.20 7.52 -3.22
N PHE A 132 8.36 7.56 -2.18
CA PHE A 132 8.83 7.55 -0.81
C PHE A 132 8.81 6.12 -0.26
N TYR A 133 9.94 5.68 0.30
CA TYR A 133 10.06 4.39 0.97
C TYR A 133 10.60 4.58 2.39
N TRP A 134 9.89 4.06 3.39
CA TRP A 134 10.23 4.19 4.81
C TRP A 134 11.64 3.69 5.13
N GLN A 135 12.03 2.54 4.56
CA GLN A 135 13.32 1.90 4.78
C GLN A 135 14.51 2.74 4.32
N ASP A 136 14.34 3.61 3.34
CA ASP A 136 15.40 4.51 2.86
C ASP A 136 15.81 5.54 3.91
N TYR A 137 14.92 5.83 4.85
CA TYR A 137 15.13 6.83 5.90
C TYR A 137 15.28 6.21 7.29
N LEU A 138 14.51 5.18 7.60
CA LEU A 138 14.50 4.55 8.92
C LEU A 138 15.47 3.37 9.02
N GLY A 139 15.90 2.82 7.88
CA GLY A 139 16.70 1.60 7.77
C GLY A 139 15.84 0.37 7.51
N SER A 140 16.39 -0.58 6.77
CA SER A 140 15.68 -1.79 6.31
C SER A 140 15.21 -2.70 7.44
N GLU A 141 15.91 -2.73 8.56
CA GLU A 141 15.52 -3.48 9.74
C GLU A 141 14.56 -2.68 10.64
N ASP A 142 14.88 -1.41 10.88
CA ASP A 142 14.24 -0.60 11.90
C ASP A 142 12.83 -0.18 11.55
N TYR A 143 12.51 0.10 10.27
CA TYR A 143 11.19 0.65 9.92
C TYR A 143 10.04 -0.30 10.29
N VAL A 144 10.20 -1.62 10.11
CA VAL A 144 9.19 -2.61 10.50
C VAL A 144 9.12 -2.75 12.02
N ARG A 145 10.28 -2.77 12.69
CA ARG A 145 10.37 -2.80 14.15
C ARG A 145 9.67 -1.62 14.79
N ILE A 146 9.90 -0.42 14.26
CA ILE A 146 9.24 0.82 14.70
C ILE A 146 7.73 0.74 14.50
N ALA A 147 7.28 0.33 13.32
CA ALA A 147 5.85 0.20 13.01
C ALA A 147 5.15 -0.78 13.97
N ILE A 148 5.74 -1.96 14.20
CA ILE A 148 5.22 -2.98 15.12
C ILE A 148 5.18 -2.46 16.56
N ALA A 149 6.25 -1.82 17.02
CA ALA A 149 6.32 -1.27 18.37
C ALA A 149 5.24 -0.20 18.59
N HIS A 150 5.07 0.73 17.66
CA HIS A 150 4.01 1.73 17.71
C HIS A 150 2.61 1.11 17.68
N ALA A 151 2.38 0.11 16.81
CA ALA A 151 1.09 -0.55 16.73
C ALA A 151 0.71 -1.21 18.05
N ARG A 152 1.61 -1.95 18.69
CA ARG A 152 1.36 -2.59 19.99
C ARG A 152 1.13 -1.57 21.10
N LYS A 153 2.00 -0.55 21.19
CA LYS A 153 1.91 0.52 22.17
C LYS A 153 0.57 1.25 22.12
N TYR A 154 0.19 1.71 20.94
CA TYR A 154 -1.02 2.51 20.80
C TYR A 154 -2.30 1.69 20.83
N TYR A 155 -2.24 0.42 20.39
CA TYR A 155 -3.36 -0.50 20.56
C TYR A 155 -3.73 -0.67 22.05
N GLU A 156 -2.74 -0.92 22.91
CA GLU A 156 -2.93 -1.00 24.36
C GLU A 156 -3.41 0.36 24.95
N GLN A 157 -2.73 1.45 24.58
CA GLN A 157 -3.05 2.80 25.05
C GLN A 157 -4.50 3.20 24.77
N PHE A 158 -5.04 2.83 23.61
CA PHE A 158 -6.41 3.16 23.20
C PHE A 158 -7.44 2.05 23.51
N GLY A 159 -7.11 1.17 24.44
CA GLY A 159 -8.07 0.22 25.02
C GLY A 159 -8.34 -1.03 24.19
N GLY A 160 -7.41 -1.44 23.37
CA GLY A 160 -7.46 -2.75 22.72
C GLY A 160 -7.36 -3.88 23.75
N THR A 161 -8.36 -4.74 23.79
CA THR A 161 -8.47 -5.85 24.78
C THR A 161 -8.29 -7.24 24.20
N LYS A 162 -8.45 -7.37 22.88
CA LYS A 162 -8.22 -8.63 22.18
C LYS A 162 -6.74 -8.82 21.85
N PRO A 163 -6.25 -10.05 21.69
CA PRO A 163 -4.88 -10.27 21.22
C PRO A 163 -4.67 -9.61 19.86
N LEU A 164 -3.81 -8.59 19.80
CA LEU A 164 -3.44 -7.90 18.56
C LEU A 164 -2.64 -8.83 17.66
N LYS A 165 -3.02 -8.92 16.40
CA LYS A 165 -2.34 -9.68 15.35
C LYS A 165 -1.81 -8.74 14.27
N LEU A 166 -0.51 -8.76 14.05
CA LEU A 166 0.19 -7.92 13.09
C LEU A 166 0.75 -8.77 11.96
N PHE A 167 0.30 -8.47 10.74
CA PHE A 167 0.69 -9.17 9.52
C PHE A 167 1.63 -8.31 8.68
N ILE A 168 2.53 -8.95 7.97
CA ILE A 168 3.22 -8.38 6.82
C ILE A 168 2.51 -8.91 5.57
N ASN A 169 2.01 -8.01 4.75
CA ASN A 169 1.19 -8.34 3.58
C ASN A 169 1.92 -8.00 2.29
N ASP A 170 1.85 -8.88 1.29
CA ASP A 170 2.47 -8.61 -0.02
C ASP A 170 1.73 -9.33 -1.15
N TYR A 171 2.00 -8.95 -2.39
CA TYR A 171 1.43 -9.51 -3.60
C TYR A 171 2.42 -10.44 -4.32
N ASN A 172 1.91 -11.25 -5.25
CA ASN A 172 2.69 -12.21 -6.05
C ASN A 172 3.47 -13.24 -5.22
N LEU A 173 3.00 -13.57 -4.03
CA LEU A 173 3.63 -14.59 -3.18
C LEU A 173 3.45 -16.01 -3.74
N GLU A 174 2.43 -16.21 -4.60
CA GLU A 174 2.11 -17.44 -5.32
C GLU A 174 2.86 -17.57 -6.66
N SER A 175 3.88 -16.76 -6.89
CA SER A 175 4.57 -16.65 -8.19
C SER A 175 5.17 -17.97 -8.70
N ASP A 176 4.79 -18.37 -9.93
CA ASP A 176 5.27 -19.58 -10.57
C ASP A 176 6.49 -19.38 -11.47
N TRP A 177 6.83 -18.13 -11.78
CA TRP A 177 7.96 -17.77 -12.66
C TRP A 177 9.30 -17.73 -11.93
N ASP A 178 9.29 -17.60 -10.61
CA ASP A 178 10.46 -17.51 -9.74
C ASP A 178 10.43 -18.52 -8.58
N ASP A 179 9.55 -19.51 -8.65
CA ASP A 179 9.40 -20.55 -7.65
C ASP A 179 9.05 -20.00 -6.25
N ASN A 180 8.08 -19.09 -6.19
CA ASN A 180 7.68 -18.41 -4.97
C ASN A 180 8.85 -17.65 -4.29
N LYS A 181 9.82 -17.14 -5.05
CA LYS A 181 11.01 -16.46 -4.50
C LYS A 181 10.62 -15.25 -3.68
N LYS A 182 9.58 -14.50 -4.11
CA LYS A 182 9.12 -13.33 -3.35
C LYS A 182 8.65 -13.69 -1.94
N LEU A 183 7.88 -14.78 -1.78
CA LEU A 183 7.49 -15.29 -0.47
C LEU A 183 8.70 -15.74 0.36
N LYS A 184 9.62 -16.49 -0.24
CA LYS A 184 10.85 -16.92 0.44
C LYS A 184 11.66 -15.74 0.95
N SER A 185 11.73 -14.68 0.17
CA SER A 185 12.39 -13.42 0.56
C SER A 185 11.65 -12.72 1.70
N LEU A 186 10.32 -12.67 1.66
CA LEU A 186 9.52 -12.11 2.76
C LEU A 186 9.75 -12.88 4.06
N ILE A 187 9.78 -14.23 4.01
CA ILE A 187 10.08 -15.07 5.18
C ILE A 187 11.49 -14.80 5.72
N HIS A 188 12.47 -14.65 4.82
CA HIS A 188 13.84 -14.27 5.19
C HIS A 188 13.89 -12.92 5.92
N TRP A 189 13.25 -11.88 5.37
CA TRP A 189 13.19 -10.55 5.98
C TRP A 189 12.43 -10.54 7.32
N ILE A 190 11.38 -11.33 7.46
CA ILE A 190 10.70 -11.50 8.76
C ILE A 190 11.69 -12.06 9.81
N GLY A 191 12.53 -13.03 9.43
CA GLY A 191 13.58 -13.53 10.31
C GLY A 191 14.58 -12.45 10.75
N ILE A 192 14.97 -11.56 9.82
CA ILE A 192 15.84 -10.42 10.12
C ILE A 192 15.13 -9.44 11.09
N TRP A 193 13.87 -9.07 10.83
CA TRP A 193 13.14 -8.14 11.69
C TRP A 193 12.92 -8.68 13.11
N GLU A 194 12.72 -9.99 13.25
CA GLU A 194 12.56 -10.65 14.55
C GLU A 194 13.88 -10.98 15.26
N SER A 195 15.04 -10.80 14.61
CA SER A 195 16.35 -11.12 15.16
C SER A 195 16.73 -10.30 16.40
N ASP A 196 16.04 -9.18 16.66
CA ASP A 196 16.18 -8.36 17.87
C ASP A 196 15.62 -9.04 19.13
N GLY A 197 14.89 -10.14 18.98
CA GLY A 197 14.28 -10.90 20.08
C GLY A 197 13.08 -10.21 20.76
N VAL A 198 12.66 -9.04 20.25
CA VAL A 198 11.56 -8.22 20.79
C VAL A 198 10.44 -8.06 19.76
N THR A 199 10.79 -7.77 18.51
CA THR A 199 9.84 -7.64 17.42
C THR A 199 9.16 -8.96 17.13
N LYS A 200 7.83 -8.95 16.98
CA LYS A 200 7.05 -10.14 16.67
C LYS A 200 6.06 -9.85 15.53
N VAL A 201 6.22 -10.55 14.44
CA VAL A 201 5.27 -10.65 13.33
C VAL A 201 4.33 -11.82 13.61
N ASP A 202 3.04 -11.57 13.76
CA ASP A 202 2.06 -12.62 14.08
C ASP A 202 1.65 -13.44 12.85
N GLY A 203 1.71 -12.87 11.66
CA GLY A 203 1.26 -13.55 10.45
C GLY A 203 1.82 -13.00 9.15
N ILE A 204 1.61 -13.76 8.09
CA ILE A 204 1.92 -13.38 6.72
C ILE A 204 0.61 -13.25 5.95
N GLY A 205 0.40 -12.09 5.30
CA GLY A 205 -0.72 -11.85 4.40
C GLY A 205 -0.29 -11.99 2.94
N THR A 206 -1.15 -12.59 2.12
CA THR A 206 -1.04 -12.58 0.67
C THR A 206 -2.22 -11.87 0.06
N GLN A 207 -1.96 -10.87 -0.81
CA GLN A 207 -3.03 -10.13 -1.49
C GLN A 207 -3.84 -11.03 -2.41
N MET A 208 -3.20 -11.93 -3.11
CA MET A 208 -3.86 -12.87 -4.04
C MET A 208 -4.59 -12.17 -5.20
N HIS A 209 -4.01 -11.12 -5.80
CA HIS A 209 -4.44 -10.57 -7.08
C HIS A 209 -4.02 -11.52 -8.20
N ILE A 210 -4.88 -12.45 -8.54
CA ILE A 210 -4.54 -13.59 -9.41
C ILE A 210 -5.32 -13.59 -10.73
N SER A 211 -4.97 -14.52 -11.61
CA SER A 211 -5.73 -14.79 -12.84
C SER A 211 -6.02 -16.27 -12.98
N TYR A 212 -7.22 -16.57 -13.47
CA TYR A 212 -7.53 -17.87 -14.03
C TYR A 212 -7.02 -17.92 -15.48
N TYR A 213 -6.31 -18.97 -15.83
CA TYR A 213 -5.81 -19.22 -17.19
C TYR A 213 -6.62 -20.30 -17.86
N GLU A 214 -7.16 -20.01 -19.05
CA GLU A 214 -7.92 -20.98 -19.84
C GLU A 214 -7.03 -22.15 -20.31
N ASN A 215 -5.73 -21.90 -20.49
CA ASN A 215 -4.76 -22.94 -20.80
C ASN A 215 -4.59 -23.89 -19.59
N PRO A 216 -4.91 -25.20 -19.73
CA PRO A 216 -4.94 -26.11 -18.60
C PRO A 216 -3.55 -26.39 -18.00
N THR A 217 -2.50 -26.35 -18.79
CA THR A 217 -1.12 -26.55 -18.30
C THR A 217 -0.67 -25.36 -17.45
N THR A 218 -0.93 -24.15 -17.92
CA THR A 218 -0.65 -22.93 -17.16
C THR A 218 -1.47 -22.91 -15.87
N GLN A 219 -2.76 -23.21 -15.95
CA GLN A 219 -3.64 -23.22 -14.78
C GLN A 219 -3.23 -24.26 -13.74
N ALA A 220 -2.77 -25.45 -14.19
CA ALA A 220 -2.27 -26.47 -13.28
C ALA A 220 -1.02 -25.98 -12.52
N LYS A 221 -0.08 -25.34 -13.23
CA LYS A 221 1.11 -24.74 -12.60
C LYS A 221 0.78 -23.64 -11.61
N LYS A 222 -0.19 -22.76 -11.93
CA LYS A 222 -0.69 -21.73 -10.99
C LYS A 222 -1.25 -22.36 -9.72
N LYS A 223 -2.06 -23.42 -9.84
CA LYS A 223 -2.60 -24.15 -8.70
C LYS A 223 -1.50 -24.78 -7.83
N GLU A 224 -0.49 -25.36 -8.44
CA GLU A 224 0.67 -25.93 -7.74
C GLU A 224 1.38 -24.88 -6.88
N HIS A 225 1.67 -23.71 -7.45
CA HIS A 225 2.37 -22.64 -6.73
C HIS A 225 1.51 -21.97 -5.66
N VAL A 226 0.20 -21.91 -5.81
CA VAL A 226 -0.72 -21.51 -4.73
C VAL A 226 -0.62 -22.47 -3.55
N VAL A 227 -0.67 -23.79 -3.80
CA VAL A 227 -0.52 -24.80 -2.73
C VAL A 227 0.86 -24.69 -2.06
N LYS A 228 1.92 -24.55 -2.87
CA LYS A 228 3.28 -24.36 -2.35
C LYS A 228 3.41 -23.10 -1.51
N MET A 229 2.82 -21.98 -1.95
CA MET A 229 2.76 -20.74 -1.16
C MET A 229 2.11 -20.98 0.20
N LEU A 230 0.92 -21.55 0.23
CA LEU A 230 0.18 -21.82 1.46
C LEU A 230 0.99 -22.72 2.41
N GLN A 231 1.63 -23.76 1.88
CA GLN A 231 2.48 -24.64 2.69
C GLN A 231 3.71 -23.91 3.24
N LEU A 232 4.43 -23.13 2.42
CA LEU A 232 5.57 -22.33 2.87
C LEU A 232 5.17 -21.34 3.98
N MET A 233 3.98 -20.73 3.86
CA MET A 233 3.48 -19.83 4.90
C MET A 233 3.16 -20.62 6.20
N ALA A 234 2.47 -21.75 6.09
CA ALA A 234 2.15 -22.61 7.23
C ALA A 234 3.40 -23.14 7.96
N ASP A 235 4.43 -23.54 7.22
CA ASP A 235 5.69 -24.05 7.75
C ASP A 235 6.43 -23.02 8.63
N THR A 236 6.12 -21.73 8.50
CA THR A 236 6.66 -20.68 9.40
C THR A 236 6.08 -20.75 10.81
N GLY A 237 4.98 -21.47 11.03
CA GLY A 237 4.20 -21.45 12.27
C GLY A 237 3.49 -20.14 12.56
N LYS A 238 3.50 -19.20 11.62
CA LYS A 238 2.79 -17.91 11.71
C LYS A 238 1.35 -18.04 11.20
N LEU A 239 0.50 -17.10 11.59
CA LEU A 239 -0.84 -16.99 11.02
C LEU A 239 -0.77 -16.71 9.51
N VAL A 240 -1.68 -17.29 8.76
CA VAL A 240 -1.80 -17.08 7.30
C VAL A 240 -3.08 -16.31 7.01
N LYS A 241 -2.99 -15.28 6.15
CA LYS A 241 -4.14 -14.49 5.72
C LYS A 241 -4.13 -14.32 4.20
N ILE A 242 -5.30 -14.52 3.58
CA ILE A 242 -5.58 -14.02 2.24
C ILE A 242 -6.33 -12.70 2.42
N SER A 243 -5.78 -11.59 1.94
CA SER A 243 -6.25 -10.25 2.30
C SER A 243 -7.14 -9.60 1.23
N GLU A 244 -6.90 -9.85 -0.07
CA GLU A 244 -7.45 -9.02 -1.15
C GLU A 244 -7.90 -9.84 -2.37
N LEU A 245 -8.18 -11.11 -2.20
CA LEU A 245 -8.42 -12.08 -3.26
C LEU A 245 -9.38 -11.57 -4.34
N ASP A 246 -8.84 -11.28 -5.49
CA ASP A 246 -9.58 -11.04 -6.73
C ASP A 246 -9.01 -11.88 -7.89
N MET A 247 -9.75 -11.94 -9.01
CA MET A 247 -9.37 -12.83 -10.10
C MET A 247 -9.68 -12.23 -11.47
N GLY A 248 -8.64 -12.10 -12.31
CA GLY A 248 -8.78 -11.89 -13.74
C GLY A 248 -9.02 -13.19 -14.52
N TYR A 249 -9.34 -13.09 -15.81
CA TYR A 249 -9.45 -14.22 -16.73
C TYR A 249 -8.55 -14.01 -17.93
N VAL A 250 -7.69 -14.98 -18.23
CA VAL A 250 -6.78 -14.98 -19.37
C VAL A 250 -7.17 -16.12 -20.31
N ASN A 251 -7.53 -15.78 -21.55
CA ASN A 251 -7.92 -16.75 -22.58
C ASN A 251 -6.71 -17.50 -23.18
N ASN A 252 -6.98 -18.47 -24.06
CA ASN A 252 -5.92 -19.26 -24.72
C ASN A 252 -5.02 -18.44 -25.66
N ALA A 253 -5.45 -17.22 -26.07
CA ALA A 253 -4.62 -16.29 -26.83
C ALA A 253 -3.70 -15.44 -25.94
N GLY A 254 -3.79 -15.57 -24.61
CA GLY A 254 -3.04 -14.76 -23.64
C GLY A 254 -3.66 -13.39 -23.36
N GLU A 255 -4.91 -13.15 -23.78
CA GLU A 255 -5.59 -11.89 -23.59
C GLU A 255 -6.41 -11.88 -22.30
N THR A 256 -6.32 -10.80 -21.54
CA THR A 256 -7.17 -10.59 -20.37
C THR A 256 -8.56 -10.13 -20.81
N LEU A 257 -9.59 -10.89 -20.45
CA LEU A 257 -10.97 -10.57 -20.77
C LEU A 257 -11.62 -9.75 -19.65
N LYS A 258 -12.41 -8.74 -20.02
CA LYS A 258 -13.26 -8.00 -19.08
C LYS A 258 -14.43 -8.88 -18.63
N THR A 259 -14.92 -8.67 -17.42
CA THR A 259 -16.04 -9.43 -16.82
C THR A 259 -17.25 -9.52 -17.75
N ALA A 260 -17.62 -8.44 -18.43
CA ALA A 260 -18.75 -8.41 -19.36
C ALA A 260 -18.56 -9.25 -20.66
N GLN A 261 -17.33 -9.70 -20.93
CA GLN A 261 -17.00 -10.52 -22.12
C GLN A 261 -17.01 -12.02 -21.79
N LEU A 262 -17.13 -12.38 -20.52
CA LEU A 262 -17.05 -13.77 -20.07
C LEU A 262 -18.38 -14.50 -20.29
N THR A 263 -18.28 -15.73 -20.74
CA THR A 263 -19.39 -16.68 -20.81
C THR A 263 -19.67 -17.31 -19.44
N ASP A 264 -20.85 -17.87 -19.23
CA ASP A 264 -21.20 -18.60 -17.99
C ASP A 264 -20.22 -19.73 -17.67
N ARG A 265 -19.70 -20.42 -18.70
CA ARG A 265 -18.68 -21.45 -18.52
C ARG A 265 -17.37 -20.89 -17.97
N GLN A 266 -16.95 -19.72 -18.44
CA GLN A 266 -15.73 -19.05 -17.98
C GLN A 266 -15.92 -18.55 -16.55
N HIS A 267 -17.06 -17.96 -16.22
CA HIS A 267 -17.41 -17.61 -14.83
C HIS A 267 -17.38 -18.85 -13.92
N LYS A 268 -17.92 -19.97 -14.37
CA LYS A 268 -17.87 -21.22 -13.59
C LYS A 268 -16.44 -21.69 -13.34
N SER A 269 -15.56 -21.59 -14.33
CA SER A 269 -14.14 -21.95 -14.17
C SER A 269 -13.42 -21.09 -13.14
N MET A 270 -13.71 -19.79 -13.10
CA MET A 270 -13.19 -18.88 -12.05
C MET A 270 -13.75 -19.27 -10.67
N ALA A 271 -15.05 -19.53 -10.58
CA ALA A 271 -15.69 -19.96 -9.33
C ALA A 271 -15.06 -21.25 -8.78
N ASP A 272 -14.79 -22.22 -9.65
CA ASP A 272 -14.13 -23.47 -9.27
C ASP A 272 -12.69 -23.24 -8.79
N TYR A 273 -12.02 -22.23 -9.33
CA TYR A 273 -10.67 -21.86 -8.87
C TYR A 273 -10.72 -21.14 -7.51
N TYR A 274 -11.67 -20.24 -7.28
CA TYR A 274 -11.91 -19.67 -5.94
C TYR A 274 -12.19 -20.79 -4.90
N GLN A 275 -13.05 -21.75 -5.25
CA GLN A 275 -13.33 -22.87 -4.36
C GLN A 275 -12.07 -23.70 -4.08
N PHE A 276 -11.24 -23.97 -5.09
CA PHE A 276 -9.96 -24.65 -4.91
C PHE A 276 -9.05 -23.91 -3.92
N ILE A 277 -8.87 -22.59 -4.09
CA ILE A 277 -8.02 -21.77 -3.22
C ILE A 277 -8.51 -21.82 -1.77
N VAL A 278 -9.80 -21.57 -1.56
CA VAL A 278 -10.40 -21.60 -0.22
C VAL A 278 -10.27 -22.99 0.42
N SER A 279 -10.51 -24.06 -0.35
CA SER A 279 -10.34 -25.42 0.14
C SER A 279 -8.91 -25.68 0.60
N LYS A 280 -7.91 -25.27 -0.20
CA LYS A 280 -6.50 -25.44 0.16
C LYS A 280 -6.08 -24.58 1.34
N TYR A 281 -6.59 -23.38 1.46
CA TYR A 281 -6.38 -22.53 2.62
C TYR A 281 -6.92 -23.12 3.93
N LEU A 282 -8.03 -23.83 3.88
CA LEU A 282 -8.63 -24.48 5.05
C LEU A 282 -7.94 -25.80 5.44
N GLU A 283 -7.06 -26.33 4.60
CA GLU A 283 -6.28 -27.56 4.88
C GLU A 283 -5.00 -27.29 5.69
N ILE A 284 -4.55 -26.01 5.79
CA ILE A 284 -3.30 -25.61 6.49
C ILE A 284 -3.55 -25.20 8.01
#